data_f7e8bb1e74c2cd49ca5c4e09a61f9f19
#
_entry.id   f7e8bb1e74c2cd49ca5c4e09a61f9f19
#
_cell.length_a   1.000
_cell.length_b   1.000
_cell.length_c   1.000
_cell.angle_alpha   90.00
_cell.angle_beta   90.00
_cell.angle_gamma   90.00
#
_symmetry.space_group_name_H-M   'P 1'
#
loop_
_entity.id
_entity.type
_entity.pdbx_description
1 polymer ?
#
loop_
_entity_poly.entity_id
_entity_poly.type
_entity_poly.pdbx_seq_one_letter_code
_entity_poly.pdbx_strand_id
1 'polypeptide(L)'
;MAKITKEAALLYHSQGKPGKIEVVPTKPYSTQTDLSLAYSPGVAEPCLEIEKNPQDAYKYTAKGNLVAVISNGTAVLALGDI
;
A
#
# COMPACT_ATOMS: atom_id res chain seq x y z
N MET A 1 29.95 13.81 -8.15
CA MET A 1 28.53 13.44 -8.09
C MET A 1 27.91 13.54 -9.49
N ALA A 2 27.16 12.55 -9.90
CA ALA A 2 26.51 12.59 -11.21
C ALA A 2 25.39 13.63 -11.22
N LYS A 3 25.28 14.37 -12.31
CA LYS A 3 24.23 15.36 -12.50
C LYS A 3 22.94 14.67 -12.92
N ILE A 4 21.84 14.95 -12.24
CA ILE A 4 20.53 14.42 -12.59
C ILE A 4 19.91 15.25 -13.69
N THR A 5 19.54 14.61 -14.80
CA THR A 5 18.87 15.28 -15.91
C THR A 5 17.37 15.15 -15.79
N LYS A 6 16.64 16.06 -16.45
CA LYS A 6 15.18 15.99 -16.54
C LYS A 6 14.73 14.66 -17.15
N GLU A 7 15.39 14.26 -18.24
CA GLU A 7 15.05 13.03 -18.98
C GLU A 7 15.23 11.80 -18.10
N ALA A 8 16.33 11.73 -17.36
CA ALA A 8 16.59 10.60 -16.47
C ALA A 8 15.54 10.52 -15.35
N ALA A 9 15.16 11.65 -14.77
CA ALA A 9 14.14 11.69 -13.72
C ALA A 9 12.77 11.28 -14.26
N LEU A 10 12.38 11.76 -15.43
CA LEU A 10 11.10 11.40 -16.05
C LEU A 10 11.08 9.91 -16.40
N LEU A 11 12.16 9.39 -16.97
CA LEU A 11 12.25 7.98 -17.31
C LEU A 11 12.17 7.08 -16.07
N TYR A 12 12.85 7.48 -15.00
CA TYR A 12 12.82 6.73 -13.74
C TYR A 12 11.38 6.55 -13.24
N HIS A 13 10.55 7.59 -13.34
CA HIS A 13 9.18 7.56 -12.82
C HIS A 13 8.16 6.92 -13.75
N SER A 14 8.46 6.84 -15.04
CA SER A 14 7.52 6.32 -16.05
C SER A 14 7.86 4.93 -16.56
N GLN A 15 9.13 4.52 -16.47
CA GLN A 15 9.59 3.25 -17.03
C GLN A 15 8.99 2.07 -16.28
N GLY A 16 8.59 1.04 -17.01
CA GLY A 16 7.95 -0.14 -16.43
C GLY A 16 6.58 0.23 -15.88
N LYS A 17 6.32 -0.11 -14.62
CA LYS A 17 5.09 0.32 -13.93
C LYS A 17 5.27 1.77 -13.47
N PRO A 18 4.40 2.70 -13.90
CA PRO A 18 4.53 4.10 -13.51
C PRO A 18 4.52 4.30 -11.99
N GLY A 19 5.30 5.28 -11.53
CA GLY A 19 5.41 5.60 -10.12
C GLY A 19 6.43 4.74 -9.39
N LYS A 20 6.37 4.75 -8.07
CA LYS A 20 7.37 4.09 -7.21
C LYS A 20 6.76 3.09 -6.23
N ILE A 21 5.46 2.83 -6.33
CA ILE A 21 4.75 1.99 -5.36
C ILE A 21 4.07 0.84 -6.08
N GLU A 22 4.16 -0.32 -5.48
CA GLU A 22 3.44 -1.51 -5.91
C GLU A 22 2.74 -2.12 -4.70
N VAL A 23 1.53 -2.64 -4.89
CA VAL A 23 0.79 -3.35 -3.85
C VAL A 23 0.87 -4.83 -4.12
N VAL A 24 1.44 -5.57 -3.18
CA VAL A 24 1.66 -7.01 -3.31
C VAL A 24 1.12 -7.70 -2.07
N PRO A 25 0.33 -8.78 -2.23
CA PRO A 25 -0.12 -9.56 -1.08
C PRO A 25 1.05 -10.20 -0.35
N THR A 26 0.96 -10.27 0.98
CA THR A 26 1.99 -10.91 1.81
C THR A 26 1.64 -12.36 2.17
N LYS A 27 0.45 -12.81 1.77
CA LYS A 27 -0.03 -14.17 1.99
C LYS A 27 -0.12 -14.91 0.66
N PRO A 28 -0.17 -16.25 0.66
CA PRO A 28 -0.39 -17.01 -0.56
C PRO A 28 -1.69 -16.61 -1.27
N TYR A 29 -1.67 -16.54 -2.59
CA TYR A 29 -2.83 -16.08 -3.38
C TYR A 29 -3.00 -16.82 -4.70
N SER A 30 -2.43 -18.02 -4.83
CA SER A 30 -2.40 -18.73 -6.12
C SER A 30 -3.39 -19.88 -6.23
N THR A 31 -4.09 -20.25 -5.16
CA THR A 31 -5.01 -21.37 -5.17
C THR A 31 -6.42 -20.98 -4.75
N GLN A 32 -7.41 -21.84 -5.02
CA GLN A 32 -8.78 -21.64 -4.58
C GLN A 32 -8.87 -21.64 -3.05
N THR A 33 -8.08 -22.46 -2.38
CA THR A 33 -8.01 -22.46 -0.91
C THR A 33 -7.50 -21.12 -0.40
N ASP A 34 -6.47 -20.55 -1.03
CA ASP A 34 -5.96 -19.24 -0.66
C ASP A 34 -7.04 -18.17 -0.78
N LEU A 35 -7.81 -18.18 -1.87
CA LEU A 35 -8.91 -17.24 -2.06
C LEU A 35 -9.97 -17.39 -0.98
N SER A 36 -10.30 -18.64 -0.62
CA SER A 36 -11.29 -18.92 0.41
C SER A 36 -10.84 -18.44 1.80
N LEU A 37 -9.54 -18.46 2.07
CA LEU A 37 -8.98 -17.94 3.32
C LEU A 37 -8.88 -16.41 3.30
N ALA A 38 -8.44 -15.85 2.19
CA ALA A 38 -8.21 -14.40 2.08
C ALA A 38 -9.49 -13.60 1.92
N TYR A 39 -10.50 -14.19 1.28
CA TYR A 39 -11.73 -13.50 0.97
C TYR A 39 -12.93 -14.20 1.61
N SER A 40 -13.66 -15.02 0.85
CA SER A 40 -14.89 -15.63 1.34
C SER A 40 -14.76 -17.15 1.38
N PRO A 41 -15.11 -17.79 2.50
CA PRO A 41 -15.68 -17.28 3.76
C PRO A 41 -14.66 -16.90 4.83
N GLY A 42 -13.37 -17.13 4.62
CA GLY A 42 -12.34 -17.03 5.66
C GLY A 42 -12.19 -15.64 6.25
N VAL A 43 -12.42 -14.60 5.47
CA VAL A 43 -12.27 -13.21 5.94
C VAL A 43 -13.27 -12.83 7.03
N ALA A 44 -14.36 -13.58 7.17
CA ALA A 44 -15.33 -13.34 8.23
C ALA A 44 -14.73 -13.58 9.62
N GLU A 45 -13.80 -14.50 9.75
CA GLU A 45 -13.24 -14.87 11.05
C GLU A 45 -12.43 -13.73 11.69
N PRO A 46 -11.44 -13.11 11.03
CA PRO A 46 -10.79 -11.96 11.62
C PRO A 46 -11.73 -10.78 11.86
N CYS A 47 -12.76 -10.60 11.02
CA CYS A 47 -13.77 -9.56 11.26
C CYS A 47 -14.48 -9.77 12.59
N LEU A 48 -14.90 -11.01 12.89
CA LEU A 48 -15.57 -11.33 14.13
C LEU A 48 -14.64 -11.16 15.33
N GLU A 49 -13.39 -11.54 15.22
CA GLU A 49 -12.40 -11.36 16.29
C GLU A 49 -12.15 -9.88 16.59
N ILE A 50 -12.04 -9.05 15.55
CA ILE A 50 -11.85 -7.61 15.70
C ILE A 50 -13.09 -6.96 16.33
N GLU A 51 -14.28 -7.44 16.01
CA GLU A 51 -15.52 -6.95 16.64
C GLU A 51 -15.51 -7.20 18.15
N LYS A 52 -15.07 -8.38 18.57
CA LYS A 52 -14.96 -8.71 19.99
C LYS A 52 -13.89 -7.90 20.70
N ASN A 53 -12.74 -7.70 20.05
CA ASN A 53 -11.61 -6.99 20.60
C ASN A 53 -10.97 -6.12 19.51
N PRO A 54 -11.30 -4.80 19.48
CA PRO A 54 -10.78 -3.90 18.44
C PRO A 54 -9.26 -3.84 18.34
N GLN A 55 -8.53 -4.15 19.40
CA GLN A 55 -7.06 -4.20 19.35
C GLN A 55 -6.53 -5.30 18.43
N ASP A 56 -7.34 -6.31 18.13
CA ASP A 56 -6.97 -7.38 17.22
C ASP A 56 -6.86 -6.90 15.76
N ALA A 57 -7.27 -5.66 15.46
CA ALA A 57 -7.00 -5.06 14.17
C ALA A 57 -5.49 -5.02 13.87
N TYR A 58 -4.66 -4.82 14.89
CA TYR A 58 -3.20 -4.83 14.73
C TYR A 58 -2.64 -6.23 14.48
N LYS A 59 -3.38 -7.27 14.83
CA LYS A 59 -2.98 -8.66 14.63
C LYS A 59 -3.38 -9.20 13.26
N TYR A 60 -4.55 -8.79 12.77
CA TYR A 60 -5.15 -9.37 11.57
C TYR A 60 -5.15 -8.44 10.36
N THR A 61 -4.71 -7.20 10.50
CA THR A 61 -4.66 -6.26 9.38
C THR A 61 -3.31 -5.54 9.32
N ALA A 62 -3.11 -4.77 8.27
CA ALA A 62 -1.91 -3.97 8.08
C ALA A 62 -1.93 -2.65 8.87
N LYS A 63 -2.91 -2.45 9.76
CA LYS A 63 -3.09 -1.17 10.46
C LYS A 63 -1.83 -0.67 11.15
N GLY A 64 -1.04 -1.56 11.75
CA GLY A 64 0.19 -1.19 12.45
C GLY A 64 1.39 -0.95 11.54
N ASN A 65 1.26 -1.24 10.24
CA ASN A 65 2.38 -1.21 9.28
C ASN A 65 2.27 -0.10 8.25
N LEU A 66 1.22 0.72 8.30
CA LEU A 66 0.97 1.73 7.29
C LEU A 66 0.89 3.11 7.92
N VAL A 67 1.52 4.08 7.26
CA VAL A 67 1.44 5.49 7.62
C VAL A 67 1.00 6.25 6.37
N ALA A 68 -0.07 7.03 6.49
CA ALA A 68 -0.56 7.83 5.39
C ALA A 68 0.02 9.23 5.47
N VAL A 69 0.46 9.75 4.32
CA VAL A 69 0.81 11.15 4.17
C VAL A 69 -0.21 11.76 3.23
N ILE A 70 -0.95 12.75 3.73
CA ILE A 70 -2.06 13.35 3.01
C ILE A 70 -1.70 14.79 2.68
N SER A 71 -1.85 15.16 1.41
CA SER A 71 -1.53 16.52 0.94
C SER A 71 -2.51 16.94 -0.15
N ASN A 72 -2.83 18.23 -0.16
CA ASN A 72 -3.60 18.84 -1.25
C ASN A 72 -2.69 19.57 -2.27
N GLY A 73 -1.37 19.43 -2.14
CA GLY A 73 -0.42 20.02 -3.08
C GLY A 73 -0.17 21.51 -2.91
N THR A 74 -0.63 22.12 -1.82
CA THR A 74 -0.49 23.58 -1.62
C THR A 74 0.92 24.01 -1.28
N ALA A 75 1.80 23.09 -0.88
CA ALA A 75 3.18 23.41 -0.51
C ALA A 75 4.10 22.25 -0.92
N VAL A 76 4.41 22.18 -2.19
CA VAL A 76 5.33 21.16 -2.72
C VAL A 76 6.74 21.68 -2.62
N LEU A 77 7.65 20.89 -2.07
CA LEU A 77 9.04 21.27 -1.82
C LEU A 77 9.68 21.85 -3.08
N ALA A 78 10.17 23.08 -2.97
CA ALA A 78 10.81 23.86 -4.04
C ALA A 78 9.89 24.28 -5.19
N LEU A 79 8.63 23.86 -5.21
CA LEU A 79 7.71 24.14 -6.31
C LEU A 79 6.47 24.94 -5.90
N GLY A 80 6.19 24.99 -4.59
CA GLY A 80 5.05 25.75 -4.09
C GLY A 80 3.72 25.01 -4.29
N ASP A 81 2.68 25.80 -4.51
CA ASP A 81 1.31 25.30 -4.68
C ASP A 81 1.11 24.87 -6.13
N ILE A 82 1.22 23.61 -6.40
CA ILE A 82 0.99 23.05 -7.71
C ILE A 82 0.16 21.77 -7.62
#